data_af4d0c7b58d7f1eff618a9240eefe661
#
_entry.id   af4d0c7b58d7f1eff618a9240eefe661
#
_cell.length_a   1.000
_cell.length_b   1.000
_cell.length_c   1.000
_cell.angle_alpha   90.00
_cell.angle_beta   90.00
_cell.angle_gamma   90.00
#
_symmetry.space_group_name_H-M   'P 1'
#
loop_
_entity.id
_entity.type
_entity.pdbx_description
1 polymer ?
#
loop_
_entity_poly.entity_id
_entity_poly.type
_entity_poly.pdbx_seq_one_letter_code
_entity_poly.pdbx_strand_id
1 'polypeptide(L)'
;MSQLEEIRERLDLCDKKIVSVLEERMDIIKEIMVYKKENGLPILQPEQEKRQRKMLLTHVDENTYKDEILDIFTYIVENSRRIQAKTLFTHNILLIGFMGAGKSTVSTYLSKILASPQVEMDEEIVKKEGMSINKIFEEYGETYFRNCETNLLIELQKKNNQIISCGGGVA
;
A
#
# COMPACT_ATOMS: atom_id res chain seq x y z
N MET A 1 23.91 18.47 -32.21
CA MET A 1 22.97 17.57 -31.56
C MET A 1 22.11 16.89 -32.61
N SER A 2 21.81 15.62 -32.46
CA SER A 2 20.86 14.95 -33.35
C SER A 2 19.44 15.39 -32.99
N GLN A 3 18.50 15.33 -33.94
CA GLN A 3 17.08 15.61 -33.67
C GLN A 3 16.52 14.76 -32.52
N LEU A 4 17.02 13.55 -32.34
CA LEU A 4 16.65 12.68 -31.26
C LEU A 4 17.13 13.19 -29.87
N GLU A 5 18.32 13.78 -29.82
CA GLU A 5 18.85 14.40 -28.61
C GLU A 5 18.01 15.58 -28.15
N GLU A 6 17.60 16.45 -29.06
CA GLU A 6 16.71 17.58 -28.77
C GLU A 6 15.34 17.13 -28.25
N ILE A 7 14.79 16.04 -28.81
CA ILE A 7 13.52 15.46 -28.31
C ILE A 7 13.70 14.90 -26.90
N ARG A 8 14.80 14.21 -26.61
CA ARG A 8 15.11 13.68 -25.27
C ARG A 8 15.29 14.80 -24.24
N GLU A 9 15.99 15.87 -24.55
CA GLU A 9 16.12 17.04 -23.68
C GLU A 9 14.75 17.66 -23.32
N ARG A 10 13.84 17.74 -24.32
CA ARG A 10 12.48 18.21 -24.07
C ARG A 10 11.68 17.26 -23.15
N LEU A 11 11.89 15.96 -23.29
CA LEU A 11 11.29 14.96 -22.41
C LEU A 11 11.83 15.12 -20.98
N ASP A 12 13.14 15.24 -20.79
CA ASP A 12 13.77 15.46 -19.49
C ASP A 12 13.25 16.72 -18.79
N LEU A 13 13.01 17.79 -19.55
CA LEU A 13 12.41 19.01 -19.02
C LEU A 13 10.95 18.83 -18.59
N CYS A 14 10.20 17.99 -19.32
CA CYS A 14 8.83 17.62 -18.96
C CYS A 14 8.82 16.79 -17.67
N ASP A 15 9.69 15.78 -17.58
CA ASP A 15 9.80 14.91 -16.41
C ASP A 15 10.18 15.69 -15.14
N LYS A 16 11.09 16.65 -15.23
CA LYS A 16 11.41 17.57 -14.14
C LYS A 16 10.21 18.35 -13.64
N LYS A 17 9.34 18.83 -14.54
CA LYS A 17 8.11 19.52 -14.15
C LYS A 17 7.13 18.56 -13.45
N ILE A 18 6.98 17.33 -13.95
CA ILE A 18 6.14 16.30 -13.33
C ILE A 18 6.62 16.02 -11.91
N VAL A 19 7.91 15.83 -11.69
CA VAL A 19 8.49 15.62 -10.34
C VAL A 19 8.14 16.79 -9.43
N SER A 20 8.39 18.02 -9.85
CA SER A 20 8.11 19.21 -9.02
C SER A 20 6.63 19.33 -8.64
N VAL A 21 5.72 19.09 -9.59
CA VAL A 21 4.26 19.13 -9.32
C VAL A 21 3.82 17.97 -8.40
N LEU A 22 4.45 16.81 -8.53
CA LEU A 22 4.18 15.68 -7.63
C LEU A 22 4.68 15.96 -6.20
N GLU A 23 5.84 16.59 -6.02
CA GLU A 23 6.35 17.00 -4.70
C GLU A 23 5.40 18.00 -4.04
N GLU A 24 5.00 19.07 -4.76
CA GLU A 24 4.00 20.04 -4.30
C GLU A 24 2.70 19.35 -3.87
N ARG A 25 2.19 18.44 -4.70
CA ARG A 25 0.98 17.69 -4.40
C ARG A 25 1.13 16.82 -3.14
N MET A 26 2.29 16.21 -2.92
CA MET A 26 2.56 15.42 -1.72
C MET A 26 2.58 16.28 -0.45
N ASP A 27 3.08 17.50 -0.53
CA ASP A 27 3.05 18.43 0.60
C ASP A 27 1.62 18.89 0.93
N ILE A 28 0.81 19.19 -0.07
CA ILE A 28 -0.62 19.46 0.12
C ILE A 28 -1.35 18.26 0.77
N ILE A 29 -1.00 17.04 0.40
CA ILE A 29 -1.56 15.82 1.03
C ILE A 29 -1.18 15.72 2.51
N LYS A 30 0.04 16.12 2.88
CA LYS A 30 0.45 16.18 4.31
C LYS A 30 -0.36 17.21 5.08
N GLU A 31 -0.63 18.38 4.50
CA GLU A 31 -1.48 19.41 5.10
C GLU A 31 -2.91 18.90 5.32
N ILE A 32 -3.50 18.28 4.29
CA ILE A 32 -4.83 17.64 4.40
C ILE A 32 -4.84 16.60 5.53
N MET A 33 -3.75 15.86 5.67
CA MET A 33 -3.62 14.83 6.68
C MET A 33 -3.61 15.42 8.10
N VAL A 34 -2.84 16.50 8.33
CA VAL A 34 -2.82 17.23 9.60
C VAL A 34 -4.22 17.69 9.94
N TYR A 35 -4.91 18.35 9.00
CA TYR A 35 -6.26 18.82 9.18
C TYR A 35 -7.25 17.69 9.52
N LYS A 36 -7.18 16.55 8.79
CA LYS A 36 -8.03 15.39 9.06
C LYS A 36 -7.82 14.83 10.47
N LYS A 37 -6.55 14.73 10.90
CA LYS A 37 -6.18 14.24 12.22
C LYS A 37 -6.75 15.14 13.33
N GLU A 38 -6.60 16.45 13.19
CA GLU A 38 -7.08 17.43 14.17
C GLU A 38 -8.60 17.46 14.26
N ASN A 39 -9.32 17.16 13.19
CA ASN A 39 -10.77 17.19 13.11
C ASN A 39 -11.43 15.79 13.17
N GLY A 40 -10.67 14.72 13.44
CA GLY A 40 -11.20 13.36 13.55
C GLY A 40 -11.82 12.81 12.24
N LEU A 41 -11.36 13.27 11.09
CA LEU A 41 -11.92 12.88 9.79
C LEU A 41 -11.27 11.59 9.27
N PRO A 42 -12.04 10.73 8.57
CA PRO A 42 -11.50 9.49 8.01
C PRO A 42 -10.50 9.75 6.88
N ILE A 43 -9.49 8.87 6.76
CA ILE A 43 -8.53 8.91 5.64
C ILE A 43 -9.25 8.73 4.31
N LEU A 44 -10.03 7.66 4.22
CA LEU A 44 -10.82 7.35 3.02
C LEU A 44 -12.10 8.16 3.01
N GLN A 45 -12.28 8.95 1.97
CA GLN A 45 -13.48 9.73 1.70
C GLN A 45 -13.96 9.44 0.27
N PRO A 46 -14.73 8.36 0.05
CA PRO A 46 -15.10 7.89 -1.30
C PRO A 46 -15.78 8.93 -2.16
N GLU A 47 -16.63 9.76 -1.56
CA GLU A 47 -17.36 10.82 -2.30
C GLU A 47 -16.41 11.93 -2.76
N GLN A 48 -15.40 12.27 -1.96
CA GLN A 48 -14.37 13.23 -2.36
C GLN A 48 -13.49 12.68 -3.48
N GLU A 49 -13.13 11.41 -3.42
CA GLU A 49 -12.36 10.76 -4.49
C GLU A 49 -13.15 10.70 -5.80
N LYS A 50 -14.45 10.39 -5.74
CA LYS A 50 -15.34 10.43 -6.91
C LYS A 50 -15.45 11.84 -7.51
N ARG A 51 -15.58 12.86 -6.65
CA ARG A 51 -15.62 14.26 -7.07
C ARG A 51 -14.31 14.67 -7.75
N GLN A 52 -13.18 14.31 -7.17
CA GLN A 52 -11.86 14.58 -7.72
C GLN A 52 -11.68 13.91 -9.09
N ARG A 53 -12.10 12.65 -9.22
CA ARG A 53 -12.06 11.94 -10.50
C ARG A 53 -12.93 12.63 -11.58
N LYS A 54 -14.13 13.08 -11.22
CA LYS A 54 -14.98 13.87 -12.14
C LYS A 54 -14.30 15.15 -12.60
N MET A 55 -13.66 15.88 -11.69
CA MET A 55 -12.94 17.10 -12.03
C MET A 55 -11.77 16.82 -12.97
N LEU A 56 -11.00 15.74 -12.71
CA LEU A 56 -9.91 15.33 -13.60
C LEU A 56 -10.41 15.08 -15.03
N LEU A 57 -11.54 14.41 -15.19
CA LEU A 57 -12.15 14.16 -16.49
C LEU A 57 -12.50 15.43 -17.27
N THR A 58 -12.76 16.55 -16.59
CA THR A 58 -13.04 17.85 -17.26
C THR A 58 -11.75 18.56 -17.73
N HIS A 59 -10.59 18.13 -17.25
CA HIS A 59 -9.29 18.73 -17.59
C HIS A 59 -8.49 17.91 -18.61
N VAL A 60 -8.93 16.70 -18.88
CA VAL A 60 -8.29 15.84 -19.88
C VAL A 60 -9.04 15.98 -21.19
N ASP A 61 -8.33 16.45 -22.22
CA ASP A 61 -8.88 16.50 -23.58
C ASP A 61 -9.31 15.11 -24.04
N GLU A 62 -10.48 15.03 -24.67
CA GLU A 62 -11.13 13.75 -25.01
C GLU A 62 -10.34 12.88 -26.01
N ASN A 63 -9.19 13.36 -26.53
CA ASN A 63 -8.74 12.89 -27.83
C ASN A 63 -7.57 11.91 -27.88
N THR A 64 -6.69 11.74 -26.87
CA THR A 64 -5.53 10.87 -27.16
C THR A 64 -5.01 10.06 -25.96
N TYR A 65 -4.99 10.59 -24.75
CA TYR A 65 -4.31 9.95 -23.60
C TYR A 65 -5.19 9.87 -22.36
N LYS A 66 -6.51 9.85 -22.52
CA LYS A 66 -7.47 9.95 -21.43
C LYS A 66 -7.34 8.77 -20.46
N ASP A 67 -7.32 7.57 -20.99
CA ASP A 67 -7.28 6.36 -20.17
C ASP A 67 -5.93 6.20 -19.49
N GLU A 68 -4.84 6.48 -20.18
CA GLU A 68 -3.48 6.47 -19.65
C GLU A 68 -3.30 7.50 -18.52
N ILE A 69 -3.84 8.70 -18.69
CA ILE A 69 -3.80 9.75 -17.66
C ILE A 69 -4.64 9.33 -16.45
N LEU A 70 -5.83 8.76 -16.63
CA LEU A 70 -6.68 8.29 -15.54
C LEU A 70 -6.03 7.14 -14.75
N ASP A 71 -5.35 6.25 -15.42
CA ASP A 71 -4.60 5.17 -14.78
C ASP A 71 -3.46 5.73 -13.92
N ILE A 72 -2.67 6.67 -14.45
CA ILE A 72 -1.62 7.36 -13.69
C ILE A 72 -2.21 8.06 -12.46
N PHE A 73 -3.34 8.77 -12.61
CA PHE A 73 -4.00 9.44 -11.49
C PHE A 73 -4.54 8.46 -10.45
N THR A 74 -4.94 7.27 -10.82
CA THR A 74 -5.32 6.21 -9.87
C THR A 74 -4.13 5.86 -8.97
N TYR A 75 -2.95 5.65 -9.53
CA TYR A 75 -1.71 5.43 -8.75
C TYR A 75 -1.32 6.62 -7.88
N ILE A 76 -1.50 7.85 -8.39
CA ILE A 76 -1.23 9.07 -7.62
C ILE A 76 -2.16 9.17 -6.40
N VAL A 77 -3.44 8.83 -6.53
CA VAL A 77 -4.40 8.82 -5.42
C VAL A 77 -4.08 7.72 -4.41
N GLU A 78 -3.73 6.52 -4.87
CA GLU A 78 -3.27 5.43 -4.00
C GLU A 78 -2.00 5.80 -3.22
N ASN A 79 -1.05 6.44 -3.88
CA ASN A 79 0.16 6.94 -3.21
C ASN A 79 -0.15 8.01 -2.16
N SER A 80 -1.14 8.86 -2.40
CA SER A 80 -1.62 9.86 -1.42
C SER A 80 -2.19 9.18 -0.18
N ARG A 81 -2.98 8.12 -0.34
CA ARG A 81 -3.49 7.30 0.79
C ARG A 81 -2.34 6.65 1.56
N ARG A 82 -1.33 6.15 0.86
CA ARG A 82 -0.13 5.56 1.48
C ARG A 82 0.65 6.58 2.32
N ILE A 83 0.80 7.80 1.85
CA ILE A 83 1.45 8.89 2.61
C ILE A 83 0.64 9.20 3.87
N GLN A 84 -0.69 9.33 3.74
CA GLN A 84 -1.58 9.57 4.87
C GLN A 84 -1.52 8.42 5.90
N ALA A 85 -1.55 7.17 5.46
CA ALA A 85 -1.45 6.00 6.32
C ALA A 85 -0.10 5.94 7.06
N LYS A 86 1.01 6.17 6.37
CA LYS A 86 2.35 6.19 6.99
C LYS A 86 2.51 7.24 8.08
N THR A 87 1.81 8.35 7.97
CA THR A 87 1.84 9.42 8.96
C THR A 87 0.97 9.10 10.18
N LEU A 88 -0.13 8.38 9.99
CA LEU A 88 -1.05 7.99 11.08
C LEU A 88 -0.60 6.72 11.80
N PHE A 89 -0.12 5.74 11.06
CA PHE A 89 0.27 4.44 11.58
C PHE A 89 1.79 4.29 11.49
N THR A 90 2.47 4.61 12.59
CA THR A 90 3.92 4.43 12.70
C THR A 90 4.32 2.99 13.01
N HIS A 91 3.35 2.10 13.26
CA HIS A 91 3.55 0.70 13.65
C HIS A 91 2.81 -0.24 12.68
N ASN A 92 3.14 -1.52 12.76
CA ASN A 92 2.40 -2.55 12.04
C ASN A 92 1.03 -2.80 12.67
N ILE A 93 0.03 -3.14 11.86
CA ILE A 93 -1.28 -3.60 12.33
C ILE A 93 -1.27 -5.13 12.27
N LEU A 94 -1.38 -5.77 13.42
CA LEU A 94 -1.44 -7.23 13.52
C LEU A 94 -2.90 -7.67 13.69
N LEU A 95 -3.34 -8.59 12.83
CA LEU A 95 -4.63 -9.25 12.94
C LEU A 95 -4.43 -10.65 13.53
N ILE A 96 -4.91 -10.83 14.75
CA ILE A 96 -4.86 -12.11 15.46
C ILE A 96 -6.26 -12.70 15.59
N GLY A 97 -6.34 -14.03 15.76
CA GLY A 97 -7.61 -14.74 15.95
C GLY A 97 -7.58 -16.11 15.31
N PHE A 98 -8.59 -16.92 15.61
CA PHE A 98 -8.70 -18.30 15.14
C PHE A 98 -8.79 -18.42 13.62
N MET A 99 -8.53 -19.62 13.10
CA MET A 99 -8.78 -19.98 11.71
C MET A 99 -10.25 -19.72 11.36
N GLY A 100 -10.50 -19.13 10.18
CA GLY A 100 -11.87 -18.78 9.76
C GLY A 100 -12.44 -17.49 10.35
N ALA A 101 -11.75 -16.77 11.24
CA ALA A 101 -12.20 -15.50 11.81
C ALA A 101 -12.23 -14.30 10.85
N GLY A 102 -11.92 -14.50 9.56
CA GLY A 102 -11.96 -13.46 8.55
C GLY A 102 -10.73 -12.53 8.51
N LYS A 103 -9.62 -12.90 9.16
CA LYS A 103 -8.39 -12.09 9.21
C LYS A 103 -7.91 -11.67 7.81
N SER A 104 -7.80 -12.60 6.87
CA SER A 104 -7.35 -12.31 5.50
C SER A 104 -8.30 -11.39 4.74
N THR A 105 -9.61 -11.48 4.98
CA THR A 105 -10.61 -10.55 4.40
C THR A 105 -10.41 -9.14 4.96
N VAL A 106 -10.22 -9.01 6.26
CA VAL A 106 -9.99 -7.72 6.93
C VAL A 106 -8.63 -7.15 6.52
N SER A 107 -7.56 -7.96 6.46
CA SER A 107 -6.23 -7.51 6.05
C SER A 107 -6.24 -6.98 4.62
N THR A 108 -6.91 -7.66 3.69
CA THR A 108 -7.08 -7.22 2.31
C THR A 108 -7.85 -5.91 2.21
N TYR A 109 -8.90 -5.75 3.01
CA TYR A 109 -9.68 -4.51 3.04
C TYR A 109 -8.86 -3.34 3.59
N LEU A 110 -8.19 -3.53 4.73
CA LEU A 110 -7.31 -2.51 5.32
C LEU A 110 -6.14 -2.15 4.40
N SER A 111 -5.53 -3.13 3.75
CA SER A 111 -4.46 -2.90 2.78
C SER A 111 -4.89 -1.97 1.66
N LYS A 112 -6.10 -2.14 1.13
CA LYS A 112 -6.67 -1.25 0.09
C LYS A 112 -6.95 0.16 0.61
N ILE A 113 -7.57 0.27 1.80
CA ILE A 113 -7.92 1.58 2.39
C ILE A 113 -6.68 2.39 2.74
N LEU A 114 -5.73 1.75 3.40
CA LEU A 114 -4.52 2.39 3.92
C LEU A 114 -3.39 2.44 2.88
N ALA A 115 -3.58 1.80 1.71
CA ALA A 115 -2.54 1.59 0.70
C ALA A 115 -1.24 1.04 1.33
N SER A 116 -1.38 0.15 2.32
CA SER A 116 -0.29 -0.45 3.09
C SER A 116 -0.07 -1.90 2.65
N PRO A 117 1.18 -2.39 2.63
CA PRO A 117 1.47 -3.77 2.24
C PRO A 117 0.76 -4.76 3.17
N GLN A 118 0.15 -5.78 2.58
CA GLN A 118 -0.42 -6.93 3.29
C GLN A 118 0.63 -8.02 3.41
N VAL A 119 0.67 -8.67 4.55
CA VAL A 119 1.52 -9.84 4.82
C VAL A 119 0.64 -10.93 5.42
N GLU A 120 0.48 -12.03 4.71
CA GLU A 120 -0.12 -13.26 5.22
C GLU A 120 1.01 -14.15 5.75
N MET A 121 1.08 -14.34 7.07
CA MET A 121 2.20 -15.04 7.71
C MET A 121 2.35 -16.48 7.23
N ASP A 122 1.22 -17.18 7.05
CA ASP A 122 1.22 -18.57 6.60
C ASP A 122 1.84 -18.70 5.20
N GLU A 123 1.52 -17.78 4.28
CA GLU A 123 2.07 -17.75 2.92
C GLU A 123 3.57 -17.42 2.92
N GLU A 124 4.00 -16.48 3.77
CA GLU A 124 5.42 -16.13 3.87
C GLU A 124 6.26 -17.26 4.49
N ILE A 125 5.70 -18.02 5.45
CA ILE A 125 6.38 -19.21 5.99
C ILE A 125 6.50 -20.27 4.90
N VAL A 126 5.43 -20.58 4.17
CA VAL A 126 5.46 -21.55 3.06
C VAL A 126 6.50 -21.14 2.03
N LYS A 127 6.59 -19.87 1.70
CA LYS A 127 7.57 -19.35 0.74
C LYS A 127 9.02 -19.47 1.24
N LYS A 128 9.26 -19.21 2.51
CA LYS A 128 10.59 -19.31 3.12
C LYS A 128 11.07 -20.75 3.27
N GLU A 129 10.18 -21.62 3.74
CA GLU A 129 10.50 -23.04 3.96
C GLU A 129 10.48 -23.87 2.67
N GLY A 130 9.89 -23.33 1.58
CA GLY A 130 9.78 -24.04 0.30
C GLY A 130 8.83 -25.24 0.33
N MET A 131 7.98 -25.36 1.37
CA MET A 131 7.05 -26.47 1.54
C MET A 131 5.76 -26.03 2.21
N SER A 132 4.69 -26.82 2.08
CA SER A 132 3.41 -26.54 2.72
C SER A 132 3.47 -26.66 4.23
N ILE A 133 2.56 -25.93 4.93
CA ILE A 133 2.46 -25.99 6.39
C ILE A 133 2.22 -27.43 6.89
N ASN A 134 1.37 -28.20 6.22
CA ASN A 134 1.13 -29.59 6.58
C ASN A 134 2.45 -30.41 6.53
N LYS A 135 3.25 -30.20 5.50
CA LYS A 135 4.54 -30.88 5.37
C LYS A 135 5.55 -30.45 6.43
N ILE A 136 5.53 -29.17 6.84
CA ILE A 136 6.33 -28.68 7.97
C ILE A 136 5.93 -29.40 9.26
N PHE A 137 4.63 -29.56 9.53
CA PHE A 137 4.15 -30.30 10.69
C PHE A 137 4.53 -31.79 10.66
N GLU A 138 4.44 -32.42 9.48
CA GLU A 138 4.79 -33.84 9.30
C GLU A 138 6.28 -34.10 9.49
N GLU A 139 7.15 -33.27 8.92
CA GLU A 139 8.59 -33.49 8.92
C GLU A 139 9.31 -32.93 10.15
N TYR A 140 8.86 -31.77 10.67
CA TYR A 140 9.58 -31.03 11.72
C TYR A 140 8.76 -30.81 12.99
N GLY A 141 7.48 -31.07 12.95
CA GLY A 141 6.57 -30.93 14.09
C GLY A 141 6.13 -29.50 14.41
N GLU A 142 5.20 -29.41 15.37
CA GLU A 142 4.57 -28.13 15.74
C GLU A 142 5.58 -27.11 16.29
N THR A 143 6.49 -27.54 17.15
CA THR A 143 7.49 -26.64 17.77
C THR A 143 8.33 -25.91 16.71
N TYR A 144 8.71 -26.58 15.64
CA TYR A 144 9.43 -25.97 14.55
C TYR A 144 8.60 -24.90 13.85
N PHE A 145 7.33 -25.20 13.55
CA PHE A 145 6.43 -24.22 12.93
C PHE A 145 6.26 -22.98 13.80
N ARG A 146 6.08 -23.14 15.14
CA ARG A 146 5.99 -22.00 16.06
C ARG A 146 7.26 -21.16 16.08
N ASN A 147 8.42 -21.76 15.94
CA ASN A 147 9.67 -21.04 15.80
C ASN A 147 9.72 -20.24 14.48
N CYS A 148 9.19 -20.79 13.37
CA CYS A 148 9.07 -20.08 12.10
C CYS A 148 8.15 -18.86 12.24
N GLU A 149 6.98 -19.00 12.90
CA GLU A 149 6.07 -17.88 13.18
C GLU A 149 6.78 -16.80 14.01
N THR A 150 7.46 -17.16 15.09
CA THR A 150 8.18 -16.24 15.97
C THR A 150 9.29 -15.49 15.22
N ASN A 151 10.11 -16.22 14.48
CA ASN A 151 11.21 -15.63 13.71
C ASN A 151 10.69 -14.66 12.63
N LEU A 152 9.59 -15.02 11.96
CA LEU A 152 8.97 -14.16 10.97
C LEU A 152 8.42 -12.88 11.62
N LEU A 153 7.77 -12.95 12.79
CA LEU A 153 7.30 -11.78 13.52
C LEU A 153 8.47 -10.85 13.92
N ILE A 154 9.57 -11.41 14.43
CA ILE A 154 10.78 -10.65 14.77
C ILE A 154 11.34 -9.93 13.53
N GLU A 155 11.30 -10.57 12.37
CA GLU A 155 11.75 -9.94 11.13
C GLU A 155 10.81 -8.82 10.68
N LEU A 156 9.49 -9.06 10.74
CA LEU A 156 8.48 -8.09 10.34
C LEU A 156 8.44 -6.85 11.26
N GLN A 157 8.87 -6.95 12.52
CA GLN A 157 9.02 -5.80 13.43
C GLN A 157 10.04 -4.76 12.94
N LYS A 158 10.97 -5.15 12.08
CA LYS A 158 11.97 -4.23 11.49
C LYS A 158 11.38 -3.33 10.42
N LYS A 159 10.17 -3.63 9.94
CA LYS A 159 9.42 -2.86 8.97
C LYS A 159 8.21 -2.22 9.64
N ASN A 160 7.75 -1.11 9.11
CA ASN A 160 6.59 -0.39 9.63
C ASN A 160 5.49 -0.27 8.56
N ASN A 161 4.30 0.08 9.00
CA ASN A 161 3.13 0.33 8.14
C ASN A 161 2.68 -0.89 7.31
N GLN A 162 2.86 -2.10 7.86
CA GLN A 162 2.35 -3.31 7.26
C GLN A 162 1.07 -3.77 7.96
N ILE A 163 0.22 -4.46 7.24
CA ILE A 163 -0.94 -5.16 7.78
C ILE A 163 -0.62 -6.64 7.77
N ILE A 164 -0.44 -7.21 8.94
CA ILE A 164 0.03 -8.57 9.14
C ILE A 164 -1.14 -9.43 9.61
N SER A 165 -1.52 -10.41 8.79
CA SER A 165 -2.48 -11.43 9.17
C SER A 165 -1.71 -12.60 9.78
N CYS A 166 -1.86 -12.78 11.09
CA CYS A 166 -1.17 -13.83 11.82
C CYS A 166 -1.85 -15.20 11.65
N GLY A 167 -1.08 -16.28 11.72
CA GLY A 167 -1.60 -17.62 11.76
C GLY A 167 -2.57 -17.83 12.92
N GLY A 168 -3.47 -18.83 12.83
CA GLY A 168 -4.50 -19.09 13.82
C GLY A 168 -4.00 -19.49 15.22
N GLY A 169 -2.72 -19.79 15.37
CA GLY A 169 -2.07 -20.20 16.62
C GLY A 169 -1.20 -19.13 17.28
N VAL A 170 -1.21 -17.91 16.80
CA VAL A 170 -0.40 -16.78 17.33
C VAL A 170 -1.16 -16.04 18.45
N ALA A 171 -2.21 -16.59 19.00
CA ALA A 171 -2.98 -16.00 20.10
C ALA A 171 -2.52 -16.49 21.45
#